data_8780d7d321684297cd6d3f2f5c53e85b
#
_entry.id   8780d7d321684297cd6d3f2f5c53e85b
#
_cell.length_a   1.000
_cell.length_b   1.000
_cell.length_c   1.000
_cell.angle_alpha   90.00
_cell.angle_beta   90.00
_cell.angle_gamma   90.00
#
_symmetry.space_group_name_H-M   'P 1'
#
loop_
_entity.id
_entity.type
_entity.pdbx_description
1 polymer ?
#
loop_
_entity_poly.entity_id
_entity_poly.type
_entity_poly.pdbx_seq_one_letter_code
_entity_poly.pdbx_strand_id
1 'polypeptide(L)'
;IADLANSTPAKAVRQRVRSPQAMPVLEQLAAWYPRLFGAAFLPLKRGIFQDIVRAHPEKFEEAALKAALALHTRSTRYLVAVADGQQRHDLAGNPVESMAPEHVHHALLEVHRRRQARSKDDLTPVLRRRLVQAFERSGLAPDDYAALVRGRDALANALLDEALQEAREAEAKDEALLRAFESGARSVQEFAAMYGLKDSRVAQALARARRVRAR
;
A
#
# COMPACT_ATOMS: atom_id res chain seq x y z
N ILE A 1 5.86 32.73 51.82
CA ILE A 1 6.40 33.70 50.88
C ILE A 1 7.31 32.88 49.90
N ALA A 2 6.86 32.46 48.80
CA ALA A 2 7.56 32.30 47.53
C ALA A 2 6.68 31.47 46.62
N ASP A 3 6.09 32.14 45.66
CA ASP A 3 5.40 31.63 44.49
C ASP A 3 6.37 30.73 43.68
N LEU A 4 6.00 29.50 43.46
CA LEU A 4 6.62 28.65 42.43
C LEU A 4 5.67 28.53 41.26
N ALA A 5 5.90 29.39 40.29
CA ALA A 5 5.23 29.44 39.02
C ALA A 5 5.33 28.07 38.29
N ASN A 6 4.20 27.45 38.12
CA ASN A 6 3.97 26.26 37.34
C ASN A 6 4.07 26.60 35.84
N SER A 7 5.25 26.51 35.24
CA SER A 7 5.44 26.68 33.81
C SER A 7 5.25 25.33 33.10
N THR A 8 4.04 25.07 32.63
CA THR A 8 3.73 24.00 31.69
C THR A 8 4.48 24.23 30.37
N PRO A 9 5.29 23.28 29.87
CA PRO A 9 5.93 23.46 28.58
C PRO A 9 4.89 23.43 27.47
N ALA A 10 4.73 24.55 26.80
CA ALA A 10 3.91 24.67 25.60
C ALA A 10 4.33 23.64 24.56
N LYS A 11 3.41 22.77 24.16
CA LYS A 11 3.57 21.88 22.99
C LYS A 11 3.92 22.75 21.79
N ALA A 12 5.18 22.71 21.37
CA ALA A 12 5.62 23.34 20.13
C ALA A 12 4.83 22.69 18.98
N VAL A 13 3.86 23.43 18.48
CA VAL A 13 3.17 23.12 17.22
C VAL A 13 4.26 23.16 16.16
N ARG A 14 4.69 21.99 15.68
CA ARG A 14 5.56 21.86 14.51
C ARG A 14 4.84 22.48 13.34
N GLN A 15 5.01 23.79 13.13
CA GLN A 15 4.67 24.45 11.89
C GLN A 15 5.34 23.67 10.76
N ARG A 16 4.51 23.10 9.88
CA ARG A 16 4.97 22.55 8.61
C ARG A 16 5.58 23.70 7.83
N VAL A 17 6.89 23.85 7.89
CA VAL A 17 7.64 24.74 7.01
C VAL A 17 7.40 24.22 5.59
N ARG A 18 6.43 24.81 4.90
CA ARG A 18 6.32 24.70 3.45
C ARG A 18 7.52 25.49 2.93
N SER A 19 8.57 24.77 2.50
CA SER A 19 9.67 25.43 1.79
C SER A 19 9.06 26.11 0.56
N PRO A 20 9.11 27.44 0.44
CA PRO A 20 8.52 28.18 -0.70
C PRO A 20 9.06 27.67 -2.05
N GLN A 21 10.25 27.11 -2.03
CA GLN A 21 10.96 26.58 -3.20
C GLN A 21 10.53 25.16 -3.60
N ALA A 22 9.76 24.42 -2.80
CA ALA A 22 9.39 23.04 -3.13
C ALA A 22 8.41 22.94 -4.32
N MET A 23 7.47 23.87 -4.47
CA MET A 23 6.51 23.86 -5.57
C MET A 23 7.14 24.13 -6.93
N PRO A 24 7.98 25.18 -7.11
CA PRO A 24 8.69 25.39 -8.37
C PRO A 24 9.53 24.20 -8.80
N VAL A 25 10.19 23.52 -7.85
CA VAL A 25 10.96 22.29 -8.15
C VAL A 25 10.05 21.17 -8.63
N LEU A 26 8.87 20.97 -8.00
CA LEU A 26 7.91 19.95 -8.44
C LEU A 26 7.34 20.25 -9.82
N GLU A 27 7.05 21.50 -10.14
CA GLU A 27 6.57 21.93 -11.46
C GLU A 27 7.63 21.63 -12.52
N GLN A 28 8.89 21.89 -12.23
CA GLN A 28 10.00 21.58 -13.15
C GLN A 28 10.19 20.07 -13.31
N LEU A 29 10.11 19.29 -12.22
CA LEU A 29 10.15 17.83 -12.28
C LEU A 29 8.96 17.24 -13.05
N ALA A 30 7.77 17.83 -12.91
CA ALA A 30 6.58 17.41 -13.66
C ALA A 30 6.71 17.69 -15.16
N ALA A 31 7.37 18.79 -15.56
CA ALA A 31 7.63 19.10 -16.95
C ALA A 31 8.66 18.11 -17.57
N TRP A 32 9.71 17.73 -16.83
CA TRP A 32 10.73 16.80 -17.32
C TRP A 32 10.32 15.33 -17.22
N TYR A 33 9.59 14.97 -16.17
CA TYR A 33 9.19 13.59 -15.85
C TYR A 33 7.68 13.47 -15.62
N PRO A 34 6.84 13.73 -16.64
CA PRO A 34 5.38 13.83 -16.47
C PRO A 34 4.73 12.53 -15.99
N ARG A 35 5.34 11.38 -16.26
CA ARG A 35 4.86 10.07 -15.79
C ARG A 35 5.07 9.86 -14.28
N LEU A 36 6.06 10.55 -13.69
CA LEU A 36 6.39 10.40 -12.27
C LEU A 36 5.78 11.49 -11.40
N PHE A 37 5.78 12.73 -11.91
CA PHE A 37 5.43 13.92 -11.13
C PHE A 37 4.24 14.72 -11.71
N GLY A 38 3.77 14.36 -12.91
CA GLY A 38 2.72 15.10 -13.62
C GLY A 38 1.30 14.56 -13.41
N ALA A 39 0.65 14.14 -14.49
CA ALA A 39 -0.73 13.64 -14.46
C ALA A 39 -0.88 12.29 -13.74
N ALA A 40 0.05 11.37 -13.92
CA ALA A 40 0.18 10.14 -13.16
C ALA A 40 1.26 10.29 -12.08
N PHE A 41 1.06 9.63 -10.93
CA PHE A 41 2.07 9.59 -9.87
C PHE A 41 2.52 8.15 -9.72
N LEU A 42 3.63 7.79 -10.37
CA LEU A 42 4.21 6.47 -10.21
C LEU A 42 5.10 6.43 -8.96
N PRO A 43 5.15 5.30 -8.23
CA PRO A 43 6.06 5.15 -7.11
C PRO A 43 7.52 5.29 -7.58
N LEU A 44 8.29 6.08 -6.84
CA LEU A 44 9.66 6.42 -7.18
C LEU A 44 10.64 5.33 -6.74
N LYS A 45 11.65 5.06 -7.57
CA LYS A 45 12.79 4.19 -7.26
C LYS A 45 13.50 4.66 -5.99
N ARG A 46 14.07 3.73 -5.23
CA ARG A 46 15.00 4.05 -4.14
C ARG A 46 16.23 4.75 -4.73
N GLY A 47 16.65 5.85 -4.12
CA GLY A 47 17.76 6.65 -4.63
C GLY A 47 17.41 7.60 -5.78
N ILE A 48 16.10 7.82 -6.06
CA ILE A 48 15.66 8.75 -7.11
C ILE A 48 16.23 10.18 -6.93
N PHE A 49 16.48 10.58 -5.68
CA PHE A 49 17.11 11.85 -5.37
C PHE A 49 18.49 11.96 -6.04
N GLN A 50 19.33 10.94 -5.86
CA GLN A 50 20.68 10.89 -6.46
C GLN A 50 20.61 10.81 -7.98
N ASP A 51 19.61 10.09 -8.52
CA ASP A 51 19.41 10.01 -9.96
C ASP A 51 19.04 11.37 -10.56
N ILE A 52 18.19 12.16 -9.88
CA ILE A 52 17.84 13.53 -10.30
C ILE A 52 19.07 14.45 -10.26
N VAL A 53 19.84 14.42 -9.16
CA VAL A 53 21.07 15.25 -9.03
C VAL A 53 22.06 14.91 -10.12
N ARG A 54 22.24 13.63 -10.45
CA ARG A 54 23.15 13.18 -11.49
C ARG A 54 22.67 13.57 -12.90
N ALA A 55 21.37 13.51 -13.15
CA ALA A 55 20.77 13.87 -14.43
C ALA A 55 20.77 15.40 -14.65
N HIS A 56 20.73 16.18 -13.58
CA HIS A 56 20.61 17.64 -13.61
C HIS A 56 21.57 18.28 -12.60
N PRO A 57 22.89 18.22 -12.84
CA PRO A 57 23.87 18.83 -11.97
C PRO A 57 23.58 20.33 -11.76
N GLU A 58 23.69 20.81 -10.51
CA GLU A 58 23.56 22.22 -10.13
C GLU A 58 22.20 22.90 -10.47
N LYS A 59 21.20 22.15 -10.94
CA LYS A 59 19.89 22.71 -11.29
C LYS A 59 19.01 22.98 -10.09
N PHE A 60 19.18 22.22 -9.00
CA PHE A 60 18.39 22.32 -7.80
C PHE A 60 19.27 22.47 -6.56
N GLU A 61 18.88 23.35 -5.69
CA GLU A 61 19.37 23.33 -4.31
C GLU A 61 18.95 22.02 -3.64
N GLU A 62 19.88 21.36 -2.96
CA GLU A 62 19.65 20.06 -2.35
C GLU A 62 18.47 20.05 -1.36
N ALA A 63 18.38 21.11 -0.53
CA ALA A 63 17.30 21.26 0.44
C ALA A 63 15.93 21.44 -0.24
N ALA A 64 15.86 22.21 -1.33
CA ALA A 64 14.65 22.42 -2.10
C ALA A 64 14.20 21.14 -2.80
N LEU A 65 15.10 20.38 -3.39
CA LEU A 65 14.80 19.09 -4.02
C LEU A 65 14.31 18.06 -2.98
N LYS A 66 14.97 17.94 -1.82
CA LYS A 66 14.50 17.08 -0.72
C LYS A 66 13.10 17.46 -0.25
N ALA A 67 12.83 18.77 -0.09
CA ALA A 67 11.51 19.25 0.30
C ALA A 67 10.44 18.94 -0.75
N ALA A 68 10.76 19.10 -2.04
CA ALA A 68 9.88 18.78 -3.16
C ALA A 68 9.52 17.29 -3.20
N LEU A 69 10.51 16.41 -3.14
CA LEU A 69 10.29 14.97 -3.10
C LEU A 69 9.49 14.53 -1.87
N ALA A 70 9.77 15.12 -0.70
CA ALA A 70 9.01 14.86 0.52
C ALA A 70 7.54 15.32 0.40
N LEU A 71 7.28 16.45 -0.26
CA LEU A 71 5.92 16.92 -0.54
C LEU A 71 5.19 15.98 -1.50
N HIS A 72 5.87 15.57 -2.58
CA HIS A 72 5.33 14.65 -3.57
C HIS A 72 4.97 13.30 -2.97
N THR A 73 5.91 12.65 -2.26
CA THR A 73 5.73 11.31 -1.69
C THR A 73 4.72 11.25 -0.55
N ARG A 74 4.45 12.38 0.12
CA ARG A 74 3.40 12.51 1.13
C ARG A 74 2.04 12.87 0.55
N SER A 75 1.93 13.16 -0.74
CA SER A 75 0.64 13.49 -1.36
C SER A 75 -0.29 12.27 -1.37
N THR A 76 -1.60 12.53 -1.29
CA THR A 76 -2.60 11.45 -1.34
C THR A 76 -2.55 10.71 -2.67
N ARG A 77 -2.26 11.41 -3.78
CA ARG A 77 -2.14 10.79 -5.11
C ARG A 77 -0.99 9.78 -5.16
N TYR A 78 0.17 10.14 -4.63
CA TYR A 78 1.32 9.24 -4.55
C TYR A 78 1.02 8.03 -3.65
N LEU A 79 0.44 8.27 -2.48
CA LEU A 79 0.08 7.19 -1.54
C LEU A 79 -0.95 6.23 -2.14
N VAL A 80 -1.86 6.69 -2.99
CA VAL A 80 -2.80 5.81 -3.70
C VAL A 80 -2.03 4.86 -4.62
N ALA A 81 -1.09 5.35 -5.41
CA ALA A 81 -0.27 4.50 -6.29
C ALA A 81 0.56 3.46 -5.51
N VAL A 82 1.12 3.85 -4.36
CA VAL A 82 1.81 2.92 -3.45
C VAL A 82 0.84 1.90 -2.87
N ALA A 83 -0.34 2.33 -2.40
CA ALA A 83 -1.38 1.47 -1.84
C ALA A 83 -1.96 0.47 -2.86
N ASP A 84 -1.91 0.78 -4.16
CA ASP A 84 -2.28 -0.12 -5.24
C ASP A 84 -1.21 -1.18 -5.54
N GLY A 85 -0.06 -1.11 -4.85
CA GLY A 85 1.04 -2.06 -5.01
C GLY A 85 1.78 -1.91 -6.34
N GLN A 86 1.75 -0.71 -6.94
CA GLN A 86 2.50 -0.46 -8.17
C GLN A 86 4.01 -0.56 -7.91
N GLN A 87 4.74 -1.04 -8.92
CA GLN A 87 6.20 -1.12 -8.86
C GLN A 87 6.82 0.28 -8.74
N ARG A 88 8.06 0.36 -8.25
CA ARG A 88 8.84 1.58 -8.25
C ARG A 88 9.45 1.82 -9.63
N HIS A 89 9.54 3.07 -10.04
CA HIS A 89 9.98 3.46 -11.38
C HIS A 89 11.22 4.35 -11.32
N ASP A 90 12.08 4.19 -12.31
CA ASP A 90 13.22 5.08 -12.56
C ASP A 90 12.77 6.41 -13.20
N LEU A 91 13.73 7.32 -13.50
CA LEU A 91 13.43 8.61 -14.13
C LEU A 91 12.82 8.47 -15.54
N ALA A 92 13.12 7.40 -16.26
CA ALA A 92 12.52 7.12 -17.56
C ALA A 92 11.08 6.57 -17.45
N GLY A 93 10.64 6.24 -16.23
CA GLY A 93 9.33 5.65 -15.96
C GLY A 93 9.29 4.16 -16.23
N ASN A 94 10.43 3.48 -16.22
CA ASN A 94 10.50 2.03 -16.29
C ASN A 94 10.33 1.42 -14.90
N PRO A 95 9.58 0.31 -14.75
CA PRO A 95 9.49 -0.42 -13.50
C PRO A 95 10.84 -1.06 -13.17
N VAL A 96 11.33 -0.90 -11.94
CA VAL A 96 12.68 -1.38 -11.53
C VAL A 96 12.66 -2.29 -10.31
N GLU A 97 11.71 -2.09 -9.39
CA GLU A 97 11.61 -2.91 -8.17
C GLU A 97 10.17 -3.00 -7.67
N SER A 98 9.84 -4.10 -7.02
CA SER A 98 8.53 -4.27 -6.38
C SER A 98 8.40 -3.38 -5.15
N MET A 99 7.16 -2.96 -4.87
CA MET A 99 6.86 -2.23 -3.64
C MET A 99 6.88 -3.19 -2.45
N ALA A 100 7.61 -2.82 -1.40
CA ALA A 100 7.67 -3.61 -0.19
C ALA A 100 6.30 -3.65 0.52
N PRO A 101 5.87 -4.82 1.06
CA PRO A 101 4.55 -4.99 1.67
C PRO A 101 4.25 -4.00 2.79
N GLU A 102 5.24 -3.65 3.61
CA GLU A 102 5.10 -2.67 4.69
C GLU A 102 4.79 -1.26 4.17
N HIS A 103 5.33 -0.88 3.02
CA HIS A 103 5.02 0.40 2.40
C HIS A 103 3.60 0.43 1.83
N VAL A 104 3.16 -0.68 1.21
CA VAL A 104 1.77 -0.83 0.71
C VAL A 104 0.80 -0.74 1.88
N HIS A 105 1.04 -1.50 2.95
CA HIS A 105 0.20 -1.51 4.15
C HIS A 105 0.10 -0.11 4.79
N HIS A 106 1.23 0.56 5.01
CA HIS A 106 1.24 1.92 5.54
C HIS A 106 0.47 2.90 4.66
N ALA A 107 0.63 2.81 3.34
CA ALA A 107 -0.08 3.66 2.39
C ALA A 107 -1.60 3.40 2.41
N LEU A 108 -2.03 2.14 2.54
CA LEU A 108 -3.45 1.77 2.69
C LEU A 108 -4.07 2.44 3.92
N LEU A 109 -3.42 2.34 5.08
CA LEU A 109 -3.88 2.95 6.32
C LEU A 109 -3.96 4.48 6.20
N GLU A 110 -2.92 5.12 5.65
CA GLU A 110 -2.88 6.57 5.53
C GLU A 110 -3.91 7.11 4.52
N VAL A 111 -4.10 6.43 3.37
CA VAL A 111 -5.15 6.77 2.40
C VAL A 111 -6.54 6.60 3.02
N HIS A 112 -6.77 5.50 3.75
CA HIS A 112 -8.03 5.28 4.46
C HIS A 112 -8.28 6.39 5.47
N ARG A 113 -7.32 6.69 6.37
CA ARG A 113 -7.44 7.74 7.38
C ARG A 113 -7.82 9.09 6.77
N ARG A 114 -7.21 9.45 5.64
CA ARG A 114 -7.51 10.71 4.93
C ARG A 114 -8.88 10.72 4.27
N ARG A 115 -9.31 9.58 3.71
CA ARG A 115 -10.63 9.43 3.07
C ARG A 115 -11.74 9.42 4.12
N GLN A 116 -11.56 8.64 5.19
CA GLN A 116 -12.50 8.55 6.30
C GLN A 116 -12.76 9.92 6.94
N ALA A 117 -11.72 10.75 7.13
CA ALA A 117 -11.86 12.11 7.67
C ALA A 117 -12.72 13.04 6.79
N ARG A 118 -13.02 12.67 5.54
CA ARG A 118 -13.81 13.46 4.59
C ARG A 118 -15.13 12.78 4.20
N SER A 119 -15.34 11.55 4.64
CA SER A 119 -16.55 10.76 4.36
C SER A 119 -17.42 10.67 5.61
N LYS A 120 -18.73 10.66 5.38
CA LYS A 120 -19.71 10.32 6.42
C LYS A 120 -19.92 8.81 6.51
N ASP A 121 -19.61 8.07 5.45
CA ASP A 121 -19.76 6.63 5.38
C ASP A 121 -18.57 5.94 6.06
N ASP A 122 -18.82 4.77 6.65
CA ASP A 122 -17.76 3.91 7.16
C ASP A 122 -17.00 3.23 6.01
N LEU A 123 -15.75 3.59 5.84
CA LEU A 123 -14.87 3.02 4.81
C LEU A 123 -14.04 1.83 5.32
N THR A 124 -14.23 1.40 6.57
CA THR A 124 -13.52 0.26 7.18
C THR A 124 -13.68 -1.04 6.39
N PRO A 125 -14.88 -1.41 5.86
CA PRO A 125 -15.02 -2.61 5.05
C PRO A 125 -14.22 -2.56 3.74
N VAL A 126 -14.02 -1.36 3.18
CA VAL A 126 -13.20 -1.16 1.98
C VAL A 126 -11.72 -1.35 2.32
N LEU A 127 -11.27 -0.79 3.44
CA LEU A 127 -9.90 -0.97 3.92
C LEU A 127 -9.60 -2.45 4.16
N ARG A 128 -10.46 -3.17 4.89
CA ARG A 128 -10.27 -4.59 5.21
C ARG A 128 -10.08 -5.43 3.94
N ARG A 129 -10.95 -5.28 2.95
CA ARG A 129 -10.79 -5.98 1.65
C ARG A 129 -9.46 -5.65 0.97
N ARG A 130 -8.98 -4.40 1.05
CA ARG A 130 -7.70 -4.00 0.48
C ARG A 130 -6.51 -4.57 1.26
N LEU A 131 -6.62 -4.72 2.58
CA LEU A 131 -5.62 -5.39 3.42
C LEU A 131 -5.51 -6.88 3.05
N VAL A 132 -6.64 -7.59 2.87
CA VAL A 132 -6.66 -8.97 2.38
C VAL A 132 -5.93 -9.07 1.04
N GLN A 133 -6.27 -8.22 0.07
CA GLN A 133 -5.64 -8.21 -1.25
C GLN A 133 -4.14 -7.90 -1.19
N ALA A 134 -3.71 -7.00 -0.30
CA ALA A 134 -2.30 -6.66 -0.12
C ALA A 134 -1.53 -7.85 0.48
N PHE A 135 -2.11 -8.53 1.47
CA PHE A 135 -1.57 -9.76 2.02
C PHE A 135 -1.43 -10.86 0.95
N GLU A 136 -2.51 -11.16 0.22
CA GLU A 136 -2.50 -12.19 -0.85
C GLU A 136 -1.43 -11.91 -1.92
N ARG A 137 -1.25 -10.64 -2.32
CA ARG A 137 -0.23 -10.24 -3.31
C ARG A 137 1.18 -10.35 -2.77
N SER A 138 1.39 -10.22 -1.45
CA SER A 138 2.73 -10.32 -0.85
C SER A 138 3.34 -11.70 -1.01
N GLY A 139 2.51 -12.74 -1.10
CA GLY A 139 2.95 -14.12 -1.16
C GLY A 139 3.54 -14.65 0.15
N LEU A 140 3.52 -13.87 1.22
CA LEU A 140 4.06 -14.25 2.54
C LEU A 140 3.08 -15.12 3.31
N ALA A 141 3.60 -15.89 4.28
CA ALA A 141 2.76 -16.53 5.28
C ALA A 141 2.09 -15.46 6.19
N PRO A 142 0.89 -15.75 6.76
CA PRO A 142 0.16 -14.74 7.55
C PRO A 142 0.97 -14.16 8.71
N ASP A 143 1.73 -15.00 9.42
CA ASP A 143 2.51 -14.57 10.58
C ASP A 143 3.72 -13.73 10.17
N ASP A 144 4.38 -14.08 9.06
CA ASP A 144 5.50 -13.30 8.48
C ASP A 144 5.02 -11.93 8.00
N TYR A 145 3.86 -11.90 7.32
CA TYR A 145 3.25 -10.64 6.90
C TYR A 145 2.89 -9.77 8.10
N ALA A 146 2.23 -10.36 9.11
CA ALA A 146 1.88 -9.64 10.34
C ALA A 146 3.11 -9.08 11.05
N ALA A 147 4.18 -9.87 11.19
CA ALA A 147 5.44 -9.42 11.81
C ALA A 147 6.06 -8.22 11.07
N LEU A 148 5.94 -8.21 9.74
CA LEU A 148 6.50 -7.15 8.89
C LEU A 148 5.71 -5.84 8.97
N VAL A 149 4.36 -5.90 9.03
CA VAL A 149 3.49 -4.72 8.87
C VAL A 149 2.89 -4.19 10.16
N ARG A 150 2.91 -4.98 11.25
CA ARG A 150 2.33 -4.60 12.54
C ARG A 150 3.02 -3.38 13.12
N GLY A 151 2.23 -2.37 13.49
CA GLY A 151 2.70 -1.10 14.00
C GLY A 151 2.31 -0.86 15.47
N ARG A 152 2.33 0.42 15.87
CA ARG A 152 1.95 0.85 17.24
C ARG A 152 0.46 1.17 17.39
N ASP A 153 -0.26 1.30 16.28
CA ASP A 153 -1.69 1.65 16.27
C ASP A 153 -2.52 0.39 16.51
N ALA A 154 -3.16 0.31 17.68
CA ALA A 154 -3.95 -0.84 18.10
C ALA A 154 -5.17 -1.09 17.17
N LEU A 155 -5.83 -0.03 16.68
CA LEU A 155 -6.96 -0.17 15.77
C LEU A 155 -6.53 -0.69 14.41
N ALA A 156 -5.42 -0.18 13.87
CA ALA A 156 -4.86 -0.69 12.62
C ALA A 156 -4.43 -2.16 12.75
N ASN A 157 -3.86 -2.55 13.89
CA ASN A 157 -3.50 -3.93 14.15
C ASN A 157 -4.72 -4.85 14.27
N ALA A 158 -5.81 -4.40 14.91
CA ALA A 158 -7.05 -5.16 14.97
C ALA A 158 -7.65 -5.40 13.57
N LEU A 159 -7.67 -4.38 12.72
CA LEU A 159 -8.12 -4.50 11.33
C LEU A 159 -7.22 -5.43 10.50
N LEU A 160 -5.92 -5.44 10.77
CA LEU A 160 -4.99 -6.39 10.17
C LEU A 160 -5.33 -7.82 10.59
N ASP A 161 -5.57 -8.06 11.89
CA ASP A 161 -5.92 -9.38 12.42
C ASP A 161 -7.23 -9.90 11.81
N GLU A 162 -8.25 -9.04 11.69
CA GLU A 162 -9.51 -9.38 11.01
C GLU A 162 -9.27 -9.74 9.53
N ALA A 163 -8.44 -8.96 8.81
CA ALA A 163 -8.14 -9.20 7.41
C ALA A 163 -7.38 -10.53 7.21
N LEU A 164 -6.42 -10.84 8.08
CA LEU A 164 -5.69 -12.10 8.02
C LEU A 164 -6.57 -13.30 8.39
N GLN A 165 -7.50 -13.14 9.32
CA GLN A 165 -8.47 -14.17 9.64
C GLN A 165 -9.40 -14.44 8.45
N GLU A 166 -9.91 -13.39 7.79
CA GLU A 166 -10.74 -13.52 6.58
C GLU A 166 -9.98 -14.25 5.46
N ALA A 167 -8.70 -13.94 5.28
CA ALA A 167 -7.85 -14.60 4.29
C ALA A 167 -7.64 -16.09 4.63
N ARG A 168 -7.36 -16.45 5.90
CA ARG A 168 -7.22 -17.83 6.36
C ARG A 168 -8.50 -18.64 6.13
N GLU A 169 -9.68 -18.04 6.42
CA GLU A 169 -10.96 -18.70 6.18
C GLU A 169 -11.23 -18.92 4.68
N ALA A 170 -10.85 -17.95 3.84
CA ALA A 170 -10.94 -18.09 2.39
C ALA A 170 -10.02 -19.19 1.87
N GLU A 171 -8.76 -19.23 2.34
CA GLU A 171 -7.80 -20.29 2.01
C GLU A 171 -8.30 -21.68 2.43
N ALA A 172 -8.85 -21.81 3.63
CA ALA A 172 -9.40 -23.08 4.12
C ALA A 172 -10.61 -23.55 3.27
N LYS A 173 -11.47 -22.64 2.84
CA LYS A 173 -12.59 -22.94 1.94
C LYS A 173 -12.09 -23.37 0.55
N ASP A 174 -11.11 -22.68 -0.02
CA ASP A 174 -10.53 -23.01 -1.30
C ASP A 174 -9.82 -24.38 -1.26
N GLU A 175 -9.10 -24.66 -0.16
CA GLU A 175 -8.44 -25.95 0.07
C GLU A 175 -9.45 -27.09 0.22
N ALA A 176 -10.57 -26.88 0.92
CA ALA A 176 -11.65 -27.86 1.03
C ALA A 176 -12.28 -28.14 -0.34
N LEU A 177 -12.51 -27.10 -1.16
CA LEU A 177 -12.97 -27.26 -2.54
C LEU A 177 -11.98 -28.04 -3.40
N LEU A 178 -10.68 -27.78 -3.25
CA LEU A 178 -9.65 -28.52 -4.00
C LEU A 178 -9.65 -30.00 -3.62
N ARG A 179 -9.71 -30.34 -2.35
CA ARG A 179 -9.78 -31.75 -1.89
C ARG A 179 -11.04 -32.45 -2.41
N ALA A 180 -12.19 -31.77 -2.34
CA ALA A 180 -13.44 -32.32 -2.86
C ALA A 180 -13.38 -32.53 -4.39
N PHE A 181 -12.75 -31.60 -5.11
CA PHE A 181 -12.53 -31.74 -6.55
C PHE A 181 -11.61 -32.93 -6.89
N GLU A 182 -10.50 -33.09 -6.18
CA GLU A 182 -9.52 -34.16 -6.38
C GLU A 182 -10.09 -35.54 -6.03
N SER A 183 -11.11 -35.62 -5.16
CA SER A 183 -11.69 -36.89 -4.71
C SER A 183 -12.64 -37.54 -5.70
N GLY A 184 -13.12 -36.86 -6.75
CA GLY A 184 -14.08 -37.51 -7.64
C GLY A 184 -14.57 -36.76 -8.86
N ALA A 185 -14.22 -35.46 -9.01
CA ALA A 185 -14.68 -34.68 -10.15
C ALA A 185 -13.74 -34.85 -11.37
N ARG A 186 -14.33 -35.06 -12.56
CA ARG A 186 -13.56 -35.19 -13.81
C ARG A 186 -13.32 -33.83 -14.48
N SER A 187 -14.19 -32.86 -14.24
CA SER A 187 -14.08 -31.53 -14.82
C SER A 187 -14.60 -30.45 -13.87
N VAL A 188 -14.16 -29.20 -14.11
CA VAL A 188 -14.64 -28.03 -13.36
C VAL A 188 -16.13 -27.83 -13.57
N GLN A 189 -16.64 -28.08 -14.77
CA GLN A 189 -18.06 -27.93 -15.12
C GLN A 189 -18.92 -28.94 -14.34
N GLU A 190 -18.53 -30.22 -14.33
CA GLU A 190 -19.24 -31.25 -13.55
C GLU A 190 -19.28 -30.93 -12.05
N PHE A 191 -18.12 -30.51 -11.51
CA PHE A 191 -18.03 -30.13 -10.10
C PHE A 191 -18.89 -28.90 -9.78
N ALA A 192 -18.83 -27.86 -10.61
CA ALA A 192 -19.63 -26.67 -10.43
C ALA A 192 -21.13 -26.96 -10.47
N ALA A 193 -21.58 -27.80 -11.42
CA ALA A 193 -22.97 -28.23 -11.54
C ALA A 193 -23.42 -29.05 -10.33
N MET A 194 -22.58 -29.95 -9.81
CA MET A 194 -22.89 -30.79 -8.63
C MET A 194 -23.13 -29.94 -7.37
N TYR A 195 -22.38 -28.88 -7.18
CA TYR A 195 -22.47 -28.00 -5.98
C TYR A 195 -23.24 -26.70 -6.22
N GLY A 196 -23.88 -26.52 -7.37
CA GLY A 196 -24.61 -25.29 -7.72
C GLY A 196 -23.73 -24.03 -7.78
N LEU A 197 -22.46 -24.19 -8.14
CA LEU A 197 -21.46 -23.11 -8.21
C LEU A 197 -21.27 -22.66 -9.65
N LYS A 198 -20.71 -21.45 -9.81
CA LYS A 198 -20.27 -21.00 -11.15
C LYS A 198 -18.89 -21.59 -11.48
N ASP A 199 -18.70 -22.06 -12.71
CA ASP A 199 -17.42 -22.62 -13.21
C ASP A 199 -16.25 -21.70 -12.94
N SER A 200 -16.42 -20.39 -13.22
CA SER A 200 -15.37 -19.38 -13.00
C SER A 200 -14.98 -19.28 -11.53
N ARG A 201 -15.91 -19.39 -10.61
CA ARG A 201 -15.65 -19.36 -9.17
C ARG A 201 -14.88 -20.61 -8.71
N VAL A 202 -15.28 -21.79 -9.19
CA VAL A 202 -14.56 -23.03 -8.91
C VAL A 202 -13.15 -22.97 -9.46
N ALA A 203 -12.98 -22.60 -10.74
CA ALA A 203 -11.67 -22.50 -11.37
C ALA A 203 -10.73 -21.55 -10.61
N GLN A 204 -11.22 -20.38 -10.16
CA GLN A 204 -10.45 -19.42 -9.36
C GLN A 204 -10.07 -19.98 -7.99
N ALA A 205 -10.99 -20.63 -7.28
CA ALA A 205 -10.74 -21.24 -5.98
C ALA A 205 -9.66 -22.34 -6.09
N LEU A 206 -9.79 -23.24 -7.06
CA LEU A 206 -8.80 -24.30 -7.30
C LEU A 206 -7.41 -23.72 -7.65
N ALA A 207 -7.37 -22.67 -8.47
CA ALA A 207 -6.11 -22.00 -8.83
C ALA A 207 -5.45 -21.33 -7.63
N ARG A 208 -6.22 -20.71 -6.71
CA ARG A 208 -5.69 -20.13 -5.47
C ARG A 208 -5.18 -21.22 -4.52
N ALA A 209 -5.96 -22.26 -4.25
CA ALA A 209 -5.57 -23.36 -3.38
C ALA A 209 -4.28 -24.05 -3.86
N ARG A 210 -4.15 -24.31 -5.16
CA ARG A 210 -2.93 -24.89 -5.75
C ARG A 210 -1.71 -24.00 -5.59
N ARG A 211 -1.87 -22.67 -5.69
CA ARG A 211 -0.78 -21.71 -5.44
C ARG A 211 -0.34 -21.71 -3.98
N VAL A 212 -1.27 -21.78 -3.05
CA VAL A 212 -0.95 -21.85 -1.61
C VAL A 212 -0.21 -23.15 -1.29
N ARG A 213 -0.67 -24.27 -1.82
CA ARG A 213 -0.04 -25.59 -1.61
C ARG A 213 1.38 -25.70 -2.21
N ALA A 214 1.72 -24.84 -3.19
CA ALA A 214 3.03 -24.80 -3.86
C ALA A 214 4.04 -23.85 -3.21
N ARG A 215 3.66 -23.15 -2.14
CA ARG A 215 4.53 -22.28 -1.32
C ARG A 215 5.29 -23.10 -0.28
#